data_5a3b4bdb87e6921a0c1ae8ae4a29e521
#
_entry.id   5a3b4bdb87e6921a0c1ae8ae4a29e521
#
_cell.length_a   1.000
_cell.length_b   1.000
_cell.length_c   1.000
_cell.angle_alpha   90.00
_cell.angle_beta   90.00
_cell.angle_gamma   90.00
#
_symmetry.space_group_name_H-M   'P 1'
#
loop_
_entity.id
_entity.type
_entity.pdbx_description
1 polymer ?
#
loop_
_entity_poly.entity_id
_entity_poly.type
_entity_poly.pdbx_seq_one_letter_code
_entity_poly.pdbx_strand_id
1 'polypeptide(L)'
;MRGIYFPLLAAALMYSCADGFTKEEHDIIGSAGEGVMRLYVVDNESDSSLLRRKALPVSQEVVRSARFNILKERMLATVNDTINPGVGIAAPQVGISRSLIAVQRFDKEGAPF
;
A
#
# COMPACT_ATOMS: atom_id res chain seq x y z
N MET A 1 -27.61 29.51 -12.24
CA MET A 1 -27.13 28.42 -13.09
C MET A 1 -25.68 28.08 -12.88
N ARG A 2 -24.82 29.06 -12.77
CA ARG A 2 -23.38 28.85 -12.63
C ARG A 2 -22.97 28.20 -11.33
N GLY A 3 -23.68 28.40 -10.23
CA GLY A 3 -23.40 27.78 -8.94
C GLY A 3 -23.57 26.26 -8.91
N ILE A 4 -24.22 25.69 -9.91
CA ILE A 4 -24.44 24.24 -9.99
C ILE A 4 -23.13 23.50 -10.27
N TYR A 5 -22.18 24.15 -10.90
CA TYR A 5 -20.91 23.53 -11.29
C TYR A 5 -19.95 23.33 -10.11
N PHE A 6 -20.06 24.12 -9.04
CA PHE A 6 -19.19 23.98 -7.87
C PHE A 6 -19.36 22.65 -7.14
N PRO A 7 -20.58 22.20 -6.86
CA PRO A 7 -20.75 20.88 -6.24
C PRO A 7 -20.22 19.74 -7.08
N LEU A 8 -20.35 19.85 -8.41
CA LEU A 8 -19.86 18.82 -9.33
C LEU A 8 -18.33 18.75 -9.33
N LEU A 9 -17.66 19.89 -9.30
CA LEU A 9 -16.20 19.93 -9.22
C LEU A 9 -15.69 19.36 -7.90
N ALA A 10 -16.32 19.70 -6.80
CA ALA A 10 -15.97 19.17 -5.50
C ALA A 10 -16.16 17.65 -5.46
N ALA A 11 -17.24 17.14 -6.00
CA ALA A 11 -17.48 15.71 -6.10
C ALA A 11 -16.41 15.00 -6.95
N ALA A 12 -16.03 15.59 -8.08
CA ALA A 12 -14.98 15.03 -8.93
C ALA A 12 -13.62 14.92 -8.19
N LEU A 13 -13.29 15.92 -7.39
CA LEU A 13 -12.07 15.89 -6.57
C LEU A 13 -12.10 14.79 -5.50
N MET A 14 -13.28 14.51 -4.96
CA MET A 14 -13.44 13.42 -3.98
C MET A 14 -13.28 12.03 -4.59
N TYR A 15 -13.47 11.89 -5.89
CA TYR A 15 -13.28 10.62 -6.58
C TYR A 15 -11.82 10.31 -6.91
N SER A 16 -10.86 11.16 -6.54
CA SER A 16 -9.43 10.88 -6.72
C SER A 16 -8.97 9.59 -6.03
N CYS A 17 -9.76 9.07 -5.06
CA CYS A 17 -9.50 7.83 -4.34
C CYS A 17 -10.49 6.71 -4.71
N ALA A 18 -10.92 6.67 -5.99
CA ALA A 18 -11.92 5.71 -6.47
C ALA A 18 -11.46 4.26 -6.38
N ASP A 19 -10.18 3.98 -6.28
CA ASP A 19 -9.63 2.64 -6.10
C ASP A 19 -9.61 2.17 -4.63
N GLY A 20 -10.14 2.97 -3.72
CA GLY A 20 -10.20 2.63 -2.29
C GLY A 20 -8.96 3.00 -1.50
N PHE A 21 -7.88 3.42 -2.15
CA PHE A 21 -6.68 3.94 -1.48
C PHE A 21 -6.80 5.44 -1.22
N THR A 22 -6.17 5.91 -0.16
CA THR A 22 -6.04 7.34 0.11
C THR A 22 -5.01 7.99 -0.80
N LYS A 23 -5.02 9.31 -0.86
CA LYS A 23 -4.00 10.06 -1.62
C LYS A 23 -2.59 9.78 -1.10
N GLU A 24 -2.43 9.70 0.21
CA GLU A 24 -1.13 9.38 0.82
C GLU A 24 -0.65 8.00 0.39
N GLU A 25 -1.54 7.03 0.38
CA GLU A 25 -1.23 5.68 -0.09
C GLU A 25 -0.86 5.68 -1.57
N HIS A 26 -1.56 6.45 -2.40
CA HIS A 26 -1.20 6.64 -3.80
C HIS A 26 0.24 7.14 -3.96
N ASP A 27 0.60 8.15 -3.17
CA ASP A 27 1.93 8.74 -3.24
C ASP A 27 3.02 7.74 -2.85
N ILE A 28 2.77 6.96 -1.81
CA ILE A 28 3.73 5.95 -1.34
C ILE A 28 3.87 4.80 -2.34
N ILE A 29 2.76 4.29 -2.86
CA ILE A 29 2.78 3.18 -3.82
C ILE A 29 3.45 3.60 -5.12
N GLY A 30 3.24 4.84 -5.55
CA GLY A 30 3.79 5.38 -6.79
C GLY A 30 5.14 6.07 -6.65
N SER A 31 5.65 6.26 -5.42
CA SER A 31 6.89 6.99 -5.20
C SER A 31 8.11 6.18 -5.63
N ALA A 32 9.16 6.88 -6.07
CA ALA A 32 10.44 6.29 -6.41
C ALA A 32 10.36 5.15 -7.46
N GLY A 33 9.30 5.11 -8.24
CA GLY A 33 9.16 4.15 -9.33
C GLY A 33 8.82 2.74 -8.88
N GLU A 34 9.47 1.76 -9.48
CA GLU A 34 9.19 0.35 -9.29
C GLU A 34 10.16 -0.30 -8.31
N GLY A 35 9.77 -1.46 -7.79
CA GLY A 35 10.64 -2.32 -7.01
C GLY A 35 10.57 -2.08 -5.51
N VAL A 36 11.72 -2.16 -4.85
CA VAL A 36 11.84 -2.16 -3.39
C VAL A 36 11.29 -0.87 -2.77
N MET A 37 10.49 -1.02 -1.72
CA MET A 37 9.93 0.09 -0.96
C MET A 37 10.76 0.39 0.27
N ARG A 38 10.69 1.62 0.77
CA ARG A 38 11.31 1.98 2.04
C ARG A 38 10.64 1.22 3.18
N LEU A 39 11.44 0.61 4.04
CA LEU A 39 10.93 -0.04 5.25
C LEU A 39 10.77 0.97 6.38
N TYR A 40 9.61 0.94 7.01
CA TYR A 40 9.30 1.73 8.19
C TYR A 40 9.81 1.03 9.43
N VAL A 41 10.44 1.77 10.31
CA VAL A 41 11.11 1.24 11.50
C VAL A 41 10.64 1.94 12.77
N VAL A 42 10.64 1.20 13.88
CA VAL A 42 10.15 1.72 15.16
C VAL A 42 11.08 2.78 15.79
N ASP A 43 12.33 2.81 15.37
CA ASP A 43 13.31 3.79 15.87
C ASP A 43 13.08 5.20 15.31
N ASN A 44 12.32 5.32 14.24
CA ASN A 44 11.91 6.60 13.68
C ASN A 44 10.53 6.96 14.25
N GLU A 45 10.39 8.15 14.80
CA GLU A 45 9.17 8.57 15.50
C GLU A 45 7.94 8.59 14.58
N SER A 46 8.06 9.18 13.39
CA SER A 46 6.95 9.21 12.43
C SER A 46 6.62 7.83 11.88
N ASP A 47 7.61 6.99 11.63
CA ASP A 47 7.39 5.61 11.22
C ASP A 47 6.70 4.82 12.32
N SER A 48 7.16 4.96 13.56
CA SER A 48 6.58 4.29 14.73
C SER A 48 5.11 4.68 14.91
N SER A 49 4.78 5.95 14.71
CA SER A 49 3.40 6.43 14.78
C SER A 49 2.51 5.74 13.76
N LEU A 50 2.97 5.57 12.53
CA LEU A 50 2.22 4.85 11.49
C LEU A 50 2.09 3.36 11.82
N LEU A 51 3.18 2.73 12.26
CA LEU A 51 3.21 1.31 12.57
C LEU A 51 2.27 0.93 13.73
N ARG A 52 2.02 1.87 14.64
CA ARG A 52 1.13 1.66 15.80
C ARG A 52 -0.33 1.96 15.52
N ARG A 53 -0.65 2.55 14.38
CA ARG A 53 -2.03 2.79 13.99
C ARG A 53 -2.77 1.47 13.79
N LYS A 54 -4.06 1.49 14.08
CA LYS A 54 -4.93 0.39 13.66
C LYS A 54 -5.00 0.37 12.14
N ALA A 55 -4.61 -0.73 11.54
CA ALA A 55 -4.65 -0.90 10.10
C ALA A 55 -6.09 -0.96 9.59
N LEU A 56 -6.36 -0.31 8.47
CA LEU A 56 -7.65 -0.36 7.82
C LEU A 56 -7.82 -1.69 7.09
N PRO A 57 -9.03 -2.22 6.99
CA PRO A 57 -9.27 -3.42 6.21
C PRO A 57 -9.04 -3.16 4.73
N VAL A 58 -8.73 -4.23 4.00
CA VAL A 58 -8.60 -4.20 2.55
C VAL A 58 -9.96 -4.51 1.94
N SER A 59 -10.56 -3.52 1.28
CA SER A 59 -11.85 -3.68 0.62
C SER A 59 -11.73 -4.38 -0.72
N GLN A 60 -12.85 -4.83 -1.28
CA GLN A 60 -12.85 -5.38 -2.63
C GLN A 60 -12.47 -4.36 -3.70
N GLU A 61 -12.79 -3.10 -3.49
CA GLU A 61 -12.38 -2.02 -4.38
C GLU A 61 -10.85 -1.92 -4.47
N VAL A 62 -10.19 -1.98 -3.32
CA VAL A 62 -8.73 -1.98 -3.23
C VAL A 62 -8.17 -3.19 -3.98
N VAL A 63 -8.66 -4.39 -3.69
CA VAL A 63 -8.14 -5.64 -4.28
C VAL A 63 -8.27 -5.66 -5.80
N ARG A 64 -9.34 -5.09 -6.33
CA ARG A 64 -9.61 -5.05 -7.77
C ARG A 64 -8.86 -3.95 -8.51
N SER A 65 -8.25 -3.03 -7.80
CA SER A 65 -7.57 -1.89 -8.41
C SER A 65 -6.24 -2.30 -9.03
N ALA A 66 -5.85 -1.57 -10.09
CA ALA A 66 -4.52 -1.72 -10.67
C ALA A 66 -3.42 -1.35 -9.68
N ARG A 67 -3.71 -0.39 -8.80
CA ARG A 67 -2.78 0.07 -7.77
C ARG A 67 -2.48 -1.00 -6.74
N PHE A 68 -3.44 -1.85 -6.42
CA PHE A 68 -3.22 -3.00 -5.54
C PHE A 68 -2.20 -3.97 -6.13
N ASN A 69 -2.25 -4.22 -7.44
CA ASN A 69 -1.26 -5.06 -8.09
C ASN A 69 0.14 -4.47 -8.02
N ILE A 70 0.25 -3.15 -8.19
CA ILE A 70 1.53 -2.45 -8.04
C ILE A 70 2.05 -2.60 -6.60
N LEU A 71 1.21 -2.37 -5.61
CA LEU A 71 1.57 -2.54 -4.20
C LEU A 71 2.03 -3.97 -3.92
N LYS A 72 1.28 -4.94 -4.38
CA LYS A 72 1.62 -6.36 -4.20
C LYS A 72 2.99 -6.68 -4.78
N GLU A 73 3.24 -6.30 -6.02
CA GLU A 73 4.54 -6.54 -6.67
C GLU A 73 5.69 -5.86 -5.96
N ARG A 74 5.47 -4.62 -5.51
CA ARG A 74 6.48 -3.88 -4.76
C ARG A 74 6.74 -4.47 -3.38
N MET A 75 5.71 -4.94 -2.70
CA MET A 75 5.88 -5.66 -1.42
C MET A 75 6.69 -6.94 -1.62
N LEU A 76 6.41 -7.70 -2.65
CA LEU A 76 7.17 -8.91 -2.97
C LEU A 76 8.63 -8.59 -3.32
N ALA A 77 8.87 -7.55 -4.10
CA ALA A 77 10.22 -7.09 -4.39
C ALA A 77 10.97 -6.69 -3.11
N THR A 78 10.28 -6.07 -2.17
CA THR A 78 10.86 -5.62 -0.91
C THR A 78 11.23 -6.80 -0.01
N VAL A 79 10.36 -7.79 0.12
CA VAL A 79 10.63 -8.97 0.96
C VAL A 79 11.70 -9.87 0.34
N ASN A 80 11.82 -9.86 -0.97
CA ASN A 80 12.84 -10.64 -1.70
C ASN A 80 14.16 -9.88 -1.89
N ASP A 81 14.28 -8.69 -1.35
CA ASP A 81 15.49 -7.89 -1.47
C ASP A 81 16.69 -8.65 -0.89
N THR A 82 17.75 -8.76 -1.69
CA THR A 82 18.97 -9.46 -1.28
C THR A 82 19.73 -8.78 -0.15
N ILE A 83 19.50 -7.49 0.04
CA ILE A 83 20.15 -6.73 1.13
C ILE A 83 19.44 -6.98 2.45
N ASN A 84 18.10 -7.03 2.45
CA ASN A 84 17.29 -7.28 3.62
C ASN A 84 16.25 -8.37 3.33
N PRO A 85 16.71 -9.62 3.13
CA PRO A 85 15.78 -10.71 2.78
C PRO A 85 14.85 -11.03 3.93
N GLY A 86 13.62 -11.44 3.59
CA GLY A 86 12.61 -11.83 4.57
C GLY A 86 11.75 -12.97 4.07
N VAL A 87 10.94 -13.50 4.98
CA VAL A 87 9.98 -14.57 4.70
C VAL A 87 8.53 -14.07 4.70
N GLY A 88 8.34 -12.82 5.08
CA GLY A 88 7.03 -12.19 5.09
C GLY A 88 7.16 -10.69 5.27
N ILE A 89 6.12 -9.97 4.87
CA ILE A 89 6.05 -8.53 4.97
C ILE A 89 4.60 -8.09 5.16
N ALA A 90 4.39 -7.10 6.01
CA ALA A 90 3.09 -6.48 6.21
C ALA A 90 3.05 -5.09 5.56
N ALA A 91 1.90 -4.70 5.03
CA ALA A 91 1.74 -3.42 4.36
C ALA A 91 2.14 -2.23 5.25
N PRO A 92 1.86 -2.19 6.56
CA PRO A 92 2.35 -1.11 7.41
C PRO A 92 3.87 -0.95 7.40
N GLN A 93 4.62 -2.02 7.21
CA GLN A 93 6.09 -1.95 7.13
C GLN A 93 6.60 -1.16 5.93
N VAL A 94 5.77 -0.97 4.91
CA VAL A 94 6.10 -0.14 3.74
C VAL A 94 5.28 1.15 3.70
N GLY A 95 4.66 1.52 4.81
CA GLY A 95 3.94 2.78 4.95
C GLY A 95 2.46 2.73 4.61
N ILE A 96 1.92 1.57 4.31
CA ILE A 96 0.52 1.39 3.95
C ILE A 96 -0.22 0.77 5.13
N SER A 97 -0.97 1.58 5.87
CA SER A 97 -1.68 1.13 7.08
C SER A 97 -2.93 0.34 6.72
N ARG A 98 -2.73 -0.82 6.13
CA ARG A 98 -3.78 -1.76 5.72
C ARG A 98 -3.49 -3.15 6.27
N SER A 99 -4.56 -3.91 6.53
CA SER A 99 -4.47 -5.31 7.00
C SER A 99 -4.15 -6.23 5.82
N LEU A 100 -2.91 -6.17 5.36
CA LEU A 100 -2.41 -6.92 4.21
C LEU A 100 -1.02 -7.45 4.56
N ILE A 101 -0.81 -8.74 4.33
CA ILE A 101 0.48 -9.38 4.51
C ILE A 101 0.82 -10.25 3.30
N ALA A 102 2.09 -10.43 3.04
CA ALA A 102 2.61 -11.44 2.11
C ALA A 102 3.53 -12.35 2.90
N VAL A 103 3.32 -13.67 2.79
CA VAL A 103 4.08 -14.68 3.55
C VAL A 103 4.55 -15.76 2.60
N GLN A 104 5.82 -16.13 2.70
CA GLN A 104 6.39 -17.21 1.90
C GLN A 104 5.78 -18.56 2.29
N ARG A 105 5.43 -19.33 1.29
CA ARG A 105 4.83 -20.65 1.48
C ARG A 105 5.86 -21.75 1.28
N PHE A 106 6.36 -22.27 2.39
CA PHE A 106 7.32 -23.38 2.37
C PHE A 106 6.68 -24.73 2.08
N ASP A 107 5.37 -24.80 2.19
CA ASP A 107 4.58 -26.01 1.87
C ASP A 107 4.30 -26.20 0.40
N LYS A 108 4.64 -25.21 -0.43
CA LYS A 108 4.44 -25.27 -1.89
C LYS A 108 5.75 -25.07 -2.62
N GLU A 109 6.19 -26.12 -3.26
CA GLU A 109 7.38 -26.09 -4.10
C GLU A 109 7.13 -25.19 -5.32
N GLY A 110 8.09 -24.30 -5.60
CA GLY A 110 8.03 -23.40 -6.74
C GLY A 110 7.03 -22.25 -6.64
N ALA A 111 6.33 -22.09 -5.52
CA ALA A 111 5.37 -21.03 -5.32
C ALA A 111 5.58 -20.38 -3.94
N PRO A 112 6.66 -19.60 -3.78
CA PRO A 112 7.06 -19.07 -2.48
C PRO A 112 6.08 -18.04 -1.87
N PHE A 113 5.29 -17.32 -2.68
CA PHE A 113 4.32 -16.32 -2.20
C PHE A 113 2.97 -16.45 -2.88
#